data_d0e25abee520f89319872406638e8a57
#
_entry.id   d0e25abee520f89319872406638e8a57
#
_cell.length_a   1.000
_cell.length_b   1.000
_cell.length_c   1.000
_cell.angle_alpha   90.00
_cell.angle_beta   90.00
_cell.angle_gamma   90.00
#
_symmetry.space_group_name_H-M   'P 1'
#
loop_
_entity.id
_entity.type
_entity.pdbx_description
1 polymer ?
#
loop_
_entity_poly.entity_id
_entity_poly.type
_entity_poly.pdbx_seq_one_letter_code
_entity_poly.pdbx_strand_id
1 'polypeptide(L)'
;MSRSMHRSQGMGAPERKGSAKNFLVLVEGEPATHDMFDGVDTTWSRIPGGAPIGQILSEAARGFDLEHPEKTVPALLQAKRLMAGLEQPGSNRPVVDLKRRELDEAIVLCAGLWLDATADKYAVTPGGALKISATALSREPLPVDVQSVDVEGMASAAADASHGSPLVFNDPHVSTLSVTVPKNQPFSQPYWLREPKQGETYTVTDQREIGLAENPPLLRAHFHLHLDGGDIEAVRPVEYRYIERSQGELTRPLIVEPDVALQLSEGARMFPNGAARGIDLQVVANVPGAAGRVQIEVPSGWAVEPRSRDFKLTGAGQETPVSFQITPPAQDSKVTLQASASVGDAKIAVGMQVINYPHIPPQVLFPPSQTQLVRSDIRLAAKNIGYVMGAGDEEPEALRQLGADVVLLSADDMARCDLERFDAIVTGVRAYNTRPDLRANQERLLEYVNNGGTLVVQYNVLEGGFAGGDPSTVANIGPYPIKIGRDRVTVEEAPVEPLVNIPLLHKPNEITAKDFDGWVQERGLYFASEWDPHYQPLFETHDPGEKPLRGGTLYTRYGKGAYIFTAFSWFRELPAGVPGAYRIFANFLSAGKTE
;
A
#
# COMPACT_ATOMS: atom_id res chain seq x y z
N MET A 1 0.53 -16.40 -13.50
CA MET A 1 0.59 -15.92 -12.10
C MET A 1 1.17 -14.51 -12.00
N SER A 2 2.45 -14.23 -12.28
CA SER A 2 3.06 -12.88 -12.14
C SER A 2 2.21 -11.76 -12.73
N ARG A 3 1.75 -11.90 -13.96
CA ARG A 3 0.94 -10.90 -14.66
C ARG A 3 -0.39 -10.56 -13.96
N SER A 4 -1.08 -11.55 -13.36
CA SER A 4 -2.31 -11.30 -12.62
C SER A 4 -2.06 -10.54 -11.32
N MET A 5 -0.88 -10.73 -10.71
CA MET A 5 -0.47 -9.99 -9.52
C MET A 5 -0.04 -8.53 -9.83
N HIS A 6 0.36 -8.25 -11.07
CA HIS A 6 0.75 -6.91 -11.51
C HIS A 6 -0.34 -6.16 -12.29
N ARG A 7 -1.60 -6.56 -12.16
CA ARG A 7 -2.72 -6.00 -12.92
C ARG A 7 -2.91 -4.50 -12.66
N SER A 8 -2.76 -4.05 -11.44
CA SER A 8 -2.82 -2.64 -11.06
C SER A 8 -1.68 -1.78 -11.63
N GLN A 9 -0.59 -2.40 -12.08
CA GLN A 9 0.56 -1.74 -12.69
C GLN A 9 0.49 -1.70 -14.23
N GLY A 10 -0.70 -1.78 -14.81
CA GLY A 10 -0.92 -1.77 -16.26
C GLY A 10 -0.72 -3.10 -16.96
N MET A 11 -0.46 -4.18 -16.23
CA MET A 11 -0.26 -5.52 -16.80
C MET A 11 -1.57 -6.27 -17.13
N GLY A 12 -2.72 -5.58 -17.07
CA GLY A 12 -4.03 -6.13 -17.44
C GLY A 12 -4.27 -6.30 -18.93
N ALA A 13 -3.34 -5.85 -19.80
CA ALA A 13 -3.46 -5.99 -21.26
C ALA A 13 -3.55 -7.46 -21.71
N PRO A 14 -4.15 -7.78 -22.86
CA PRO A 14 -4.24 -9.14 -23.37
C PRO A 14 -2.87 -9.82 -23.49
N GLU A 15 -2.83 -11.09 -23.15
CA GLU A 15 -1.60 -11.88 -23.24
C GLU A 15 -1.20 -12.10 -24.70
N ARG A 16 0.06 -11.87 -25.03
CA ARG A 16 0.59 -12.26 -26.34
C ARG A 16 0.71 -13.77 -26.40
N LYS A 17 0.19 -14.37 -27.48
CA LYS A 17 0.32 -15.81 -27.75
C LYS A 17 1.53 -16.06 -28.62
N GLY A 18 2.11 -17.25 -28.48
CA GLY A 18 3.28 -17.70 -29.24
C GLY A 18 4.59 -17.62 -28.47
N SER A 19 5.67 -18.04 -29.11
CA SER A 19 7.01 -18.02 -28.54
C SER A 19 7.62 -16.62 -28.55
N ALA A 20 8.31 -16.26 -27.47
CA ALA A 20 9.15 -15.07 -27.40
C ALA A 20 10.62 -15.50 -27.30
N LYS A 21 11.48 -14.87 -28.10
CA LYS A 21 12.93 -15.10 -28.01
C LYS A 21 13.52 -14.14 -26.97
N ASN A 22 14.29 -14.71 -26.04
CA ASN A 22 15.16 -13.95 -25.14
C ASN A 22 16.61 -14.12 -25.59
N PHE A 23 17.38 -13.07 -25.53
CA PHE A 23 18.81 -13.08 -25.88
C PHE A 23 19.60 -12.92 -24.59
N LEU A 24 20.52 -13.86 -24.35
CA LEU A 24 21.45 -13.83 -23.22
C LEU A 24 22.82 -13.44 -23.73
N VAL A 25 23.52 -12.59 -23.00
CA VAL A 25 24.88 -12.19 -23.28
C VAL A 25 25.76 -12.68 -22.15
N LEU A 26 26.79 -13.45 -22.47
CA LEU A 26 27.78 -13.86 -21.47
C LEU A 26 28.54 -12.63 -20.99
N VAL A 27 28.50 -12.38 -19.68
CA VAL A 27 29.23 -11.28 -19.04
C VAL A 27 30.56 -11.76 -18.51
N GLU A 28 30.63 -12.97 -17.94
CA GLU A 28 31.81 -13.58 -17.35
C GLU A 28 31.66 -15.10 -17.29
N GLY A 29 32.78 -15.85 -17.39
CA GLY A 29 32.83 -17.31 -17.30
C GLY A 29 33.14 -17.98 -18.64
N GLU A 30 33.06 -19.32 -18.68
CA GLU A 30 33.26 -20.11 -19.87
C GLU A 30 32.09 -19.98 -20.85
N PRO A 31 32.33 -19.90 -22.18
CA PRO A 31 31.28 -19.79 -23.18
C PRO A 31 30.35 -21.02 -23.17
N ALA A 32 29.03 -20.75 -23.04
CA ALA A 32 27.98 -21.75 -23.25
C ALA A 32 27.67 -21.84 -24.76
N THR A 33 27.75 -23.01 -25.34
CA THR A 33 27.62 -23.23 -26.80
C THR A 33 26.33 -23.92 -27.21
N HIS A 34 25.71 -24.68 -26.30
CA HIS A 34 24.48 -25.46 -26.55
C HIS A 34 23.37 -25.07 -25.61
N ASP A 35 23.69 -24.88 -24.34
CA ASP A 35 22.74 -24.53 -23.29
C ASP A 35 23.40 -23.56 -22.29
N MET A 36 22.62 -22.68 -21.70
CA MET A 36 23.10 -21.71 -20.70
C MET A 36 23.73 -22.38 -19.46
N PHE A 37 23.53 -23.66 -19.27
CA PHE A 37 24.12 -24.47 -18.20
C PHE A 37 25.27 -25.35 -18.64
N ASP A 38 25.81 -25.15 -19.88
CA ASP A 38 27.00 -25.88 -20.32
C ASP A 38 28.13 -25.78 -19.27
N GLY A 39 28.73 -26.92 -18.91
CA GLY A 39 29.76 -26.98 -17.88
C GLY A 39 29.23 -27.02 -16.42
N VAL A 40 27.94 -26.86 -16.20
CA VAL A 40 27.34 -26.96 -14.87
C VAL A 40 26.71 -28.34 -14.67
N ASP A 41 27.24 -29.14 -13.73
CA ASP A 41 26.57 -30.38 -13.33
C ASP A 41 25.32 -30.10 -12.54
N THR A 42 24.14 -30.24 -13.17
CA THR A 42 22.81 -30.05 -12.55
C THR A 42 22.26 -31.36 -11.98
N THR A 43 22.99 -32.46 -12.05
CA THR A 43 22.55 -33.78 -11.60
C THR A 43 22.91 -34.05 -10.14
N TRP A 44 22.43 -35.16 -9.62
CA TRP A 44 22.75 -35.63 -8.27
C TRP A 44 24.23 -36.00 -8.09
N SER A 45 24.98 -36.23 -9.18
CA SER A 45 26.41 -36.56 -9.11
C SER A 45 27.29 -35.42 -8.56
N ARG A 46 26.80 -34.18 -8.64
CA ARG A 46 27.45 -33.01 -7.99
C ARG A 46 27.50 -33.09 -6.45
N ILE A 47 26.66 -33.94 -5.85
CA ILE A 47 26.60 -34.13 -4.40
C ILE A 47 27.31 -35.44 -4.06
N PRO A 48 28.35 -35.42 -3.21
CA PRO A 48 29.05 -36.65 -2.81
C PRO A 48 28.03 -37.67 -2.23
N GLY A 49 28.03 -38.88 -2.80
CA GLY A 49 27.06 -39.92 -2.46
C GLY A 49 25.68 -39.81 -3.10
N GLY A 50 25.43 -38.78 -3.91
CA GLY A 50 24.12 -38.48 -4.51
C GLY A 50 23.76 -39.30 -5.75
N ALA A 51 24.76 -39.86 -6.47
CA ALA A 51 24.54 -40.56 -7.74
C ALA A 51 23.49 -41.68 -7.66
N PRO A 52 23.46 -42.55 -6.62
CA PRO A 52 22.43 -43.60 -6.48
C PRO A 52 21.01 -42.99 -6.33
N ILE A 53 20.89 -41.85 -5.67
CA ILE A 53 19.61 -41.13 -5.51
C ILE A 53 19.10 -40.69 -6.88
N GLY A 54 19.99 -40.08 -7.68
CA GLY A 54 19.69 -39.63 -9.06
C GLY A 54 19.22 -40.80 -9.93
N GLN A 55 19.84 -41.98 -9.80
CA GLN A 55 19.44 -43.18 -10.53
C GLN A 55 18.02 -43.62 -10.15
N ILE A 56 17.74 -43.77 -8.86
CA ILE A 56 16.42 -44.19 -8.36
C ILE A 56 15.33 -43.21 -8.82
N LEU A 57 15.56 -41.91 -8.66
CA LEU A 57 14.57 -40.88 -9.06
C LEU A 57 14.36 -40.87 -10.57
N SER A 58 15.41 -41.09 -11.38
CA SER A 58 15.30 -41.18 -12.83
C SER A 58 14.54 -42.43 -13.29
N GLU A 59 14.72 -43.54 -12.62
CA GLU A 59 13.97 -44.79 -12.87
C GLU A 59 12.50 -44.62 -12.45
N ALA A 60 12.23 -44.04 -11.28
CA ALA A 60 10.89 -43.74 -10.82
C ALA A 60 10.13 -42.81 -11.79
N ALA A 61 10.79 -41.75 -12.29
CA ALA A 61 10.20 -40.84 -13.25
C ALA A 61 9.90 -41.50 -14.61
N ARG A 62 10.78 -42.39 -15.09
CA ARG A 62 10.55 -43.12 -16.35
C ARG A 62 9.46 -44.17 -16.24
N GLY A 63 9.32 -44.80 -15.06
CA GLY A 63 8.32 -45.83 -14.78
C GLY A 63 7.03 -45.28 -14.18
N PHE A 64 6.86 -43.93 -14.11
CA PHE A 64 5.68 -43.34 -13.51
C PHE A 64 4.40 -43.67 -14.27
N ASP A 65 3.43 -44.22 -13.54
CA ASP A 65 2.11 -44.57 -14.04
C ASP A 65 1.08 -43.55 -13.48
N LEU A 66 0.46 -42.78 -14.40
CA LEU A 66 -0.52 -41.77 -14.00
C LEU A 66 -1.80 -42.36 -13.39
N GLU A 67 -2.18 -43.60 -13.78
CA GLU A 67 -3.36 -44.28 -13.23
C GLU A 67 -3.05 -44.92 -11.87
N HIS A 68 -1.77 -45.18 -11.58
CA HIS A 68 -1.28 -45.83 -10.36
C HIS A 68 -0.07 -45.11 -9.79
N PRO A 69 -0.20 -43.83 -9.39
CA PRO A 69 0.94 -43.05 -8.88
C PRO A 69 1.53 -43.65 -7.57
N GLU A 70 0.69 -44.34 -6.77
CA GLU A 70 1.08 -44.97 -5.52
C GLU A 70 2.18 -46.05 -5.68
N LYS A 71 2.30 -46.64 -6.87
CA LYS A 71 3.35 -47.63 -7.17
C LYS A 71 4.76 -47.01 -7.18
N THR A 72 4.84 -45.65 -7.28
CA THR A 72 6.11 -44.93 -7.24
C THR A 72 6.64 -44.67 -5.82
N VAL A 73 5.75 -44.70 -4.83
CA VAL A 73 6.06 -44.39 -3.42
C VAL A 73 7.24 -45.20 -2.84
N PRO A 74 7.34 -46.52 -3.05
CA PRO A 74 8.46 -47.31 -2.50
C PRO A 74 9.83 -46.82 -3.00
N ALA A 75 9.95 -46.43 -4.28
CA ALA A 75 11.19 -45.90 -4.85
C ALA A 75 11.54 -44.52 -4.26
N LEU A 76 10.53 -43.66 -4.08
CA LEU A 76 10.72 -42.34 -3.46
C LEU A 76 11.16 -42.47 -1.99
N LEU A 77 10.55 -43.39 -1.21
CA LEU A 77 10.98 -43.68 0.16
C LEU A 77 12.41 -44.25 0.20
N GLN A 78 12.81 -45.06 -0.78
CA GLN A 78 14.20 -45.52 -0.90
C GLN A 78 15.15 -44.34 -1.16
N ALA A 79 14.81 -43.43 -2.05
CA ALA A 79 15.61 -42.23 -2.29
C ALA A 79 15.73 -41.38 -1.01
N LYS A 80 14.62 -41.23 -0.25
CA LYS A 80 14.62 -40.50 1.03
C LYS A 80 15.57 -41.10 2.05
N ARG A 81 15.57 -42.45 2.20
CA ARG A 81 16.53 -43.13 3.08
C ARG A 81 17.98 -42.88 2.70
N LEU A 82 18.30 -42.88 1.39
CA LEU A 82 19.64 -42.56 0.92
C LEU A 82 20.00 -41.09 1.18
N MET A 83 19.07 -40.17 0.99
CA MET A 83 19.30 -38.74 1.31
C MET A 83 19.57 -38.53 2.81
N ALA A 84 18.95 -39.28 3.70
CA ALA A 84 19.21 -39.20 5.14
C ALA A 84 20.67 -39.58 5.49
N GLY A 85 21.27 -40.49 4.72
CA GLY A 85 22.66 -40.91 4.88
C GLY A 85 23.71 -39.98 4.25
N LEU A 86 23.29 -38.92 3.53
CA LEU A 86 24.24 -37.99 2.95
C LEU A 86 24.89 -37.11 4.02
N GLU A 87 26.23 -37.15 4.11
CA GLU A 87 26.96 -36.14 4.88
C GLU A 87 26.89 -34.81 4.13
N GLN A 88 26.48 -33.75 4.82
CA GLN A 88 26.24 -32.42 4.23
C GLN A 88 27.12 -31.33 4.86
N PRO A 89 28.43 -31.28 4.57
CA PRO A 89 29.25 -30.15 4.95
C PRO A 89 29.08 -28.98 3.96
N GLY A 90 28.87 -27.78 4.48
CA GLY A 90 29.02 -26.53 3.74
C GLY A 90 27.91 -26.19 2.72
N SER A 91 28.31 -25.84 1.51
CA SER A 91 27.46 -25.22 0.47
C SER A 91 26.34 -26.12 -0.10
N ASN A 92 26.43 -27.43 0.07
CA ASN A 92 25.43 -28.37 -0.47
C ASN A 92 24.20 -28.56 0.43
N ARG A 93 24.30 -28.19 1.72
CA ARG A 93 23.21 -28.37 2.68
C ARG A 93 21.89 -27.73 2.27
N PRO A 94 21.83 -26.46 1.83
CA PRO A 94 20.58 -25.85 1.43
C PRO A 94 19.89 -26.55 0.27
N VAL A 95 20.69 -27.09 -0.69
CA VAL A 95 20.16 -27.79 -1.86
C VAL A 95 19.55 -29.14 -1.43
N VAL A 96 20.24 -29.89 -0.58
CA VAL A 96 19.72 -31.20 -0.11
C VAL A 96 18.49 -31.02 0.79
N ASP A 97 18.48 -30.02 1.66
CA ASP A 97 17.31 -29.72 2.50
C ASP A 97 16.10 -29.29 1.65
N LEU A 98 16.32 -28.55 0.56
CA LEU A 98 15.27 -28.26 -0.42
C LEU A 98 14.77 -29.56 -1.08
N LYS A 99 15.67 -30.39 -1.57
CA LYS A 99 15.33 -31.65 -2.26
C LYS A 99 14.65 -32.67 -1.35
N ARG A 100 14.92 -32.67 -0.04
CA ARG A 100 14.18 -33.47 0.93
C ARG A 100 12.72 -33.05 1.01
N ARG A 101 12.46 -31.74 1.14
CA ARG A 101 11.08 -31.22 1.16
C ARG A 101 10.33 -31.51 -0.15
N GLU A 102 10.98 -31.33 -1.30
CA GLU A 102 10.39 -31.67 -2.60
C GLU A 102 10.08 -33.17 -2.72
N LEU A 103 10.92 -34.01 -2.16
CA LEU A 103 10.72 -35.44 -2.17
C LEU A 103 9.55 -35.86 -1.25
N ASP A 104 9.44 -35.26 -0.05
CA ASP A 104 8.32 -35.49 0.84
C ASP A 104 7.00 -35.09 0.19
N GLU A 105 6.97 -33.93 -0.50
CA GLU A 105 5.79 -33.51 -1.26
C GLU A 105 5.47 -34.46 -2.43
N ALA A 106 6.49 -34.95 -3.15
CA ALA A 106 6.27 -35.95 -4.19
C ALA A 106 5.69 -37.27 -3.65
N ILE A 107 6.10 -37.68 -2.45
CA ILE A 107 5.53 -38.84 -1.78
C ILE A 107 4.06 -38.60 -1.41
N VAL A 108 3.74 -37.43 -0.84
CA VAL A 108 2.37 -37.00 -0.52
C VAL A 108 1.47 -37.05 -1.75
N LEU A 109 1.94 -36.51 -2.88
CA LEU A 109 1.18 -36.48 -4.14
C LEU A 109 0.98 -37.90 -4.71
N CYS A 110 2.04 -38.70 -4.78
CA CYS A 110 1.96 -40.08 -5.29
C CYS A 110 1.14 -41.01 -4.39
N ALA A 111 1.15 -40.77 -3.09
CA ALA A 111 0.32 -41.51 -2.13
C ALA A 111 -1.16 -41.06 -2.13
N GLY A 112 -1.53 -40.13 -3.00
CA GLY A 112 -2.91 -39.62 -3.08
C GLY A 112 -3.39 -38.94 -1.79
N LEU A 113 -2.48 -38.36 -1.02
CA LEU A 113 -2.81 -37.73 0.26
C LEU A 113 -3.26 -36.27 0.03
N TRP A 114 -4.40 -35.91 0.58
CA TRP A 114 -4.84 -34.53 0.71
C TRP A 114 -4.69 -34.12 2.18
N LEU A 115 -3.86 -33.12 2.40
CA LEU A 115 -3.53 -32.58 3.72
C LEU A 115 -3.86 -31.09 3.74
N ASP A 116 -4.59 -30.66 4.77
CA ASP A 116 -5.10 -29.31 4.88
C ASP A 116 -5.14 -28.86 6.35
N ALA A 117 -4.93 -27.57 6.61
CA ALA A 117 -5.00 -27.00 7.95
C ALA A 117 -5.71 -25.64 7.93
N THR A 118 -6.83 -25.54 8.65
CA THR A 118 -7.65 -24.34 8.70
C THR A 118 -7.86 -23.86 10.12
N ALA A 119 -7.91 -22.52 10.30
CA ALA A 119 -8.27 -21.88 11.56
C ALA A 119 -9.74 -21.48 11.57
N ASP A 120 -10.32 -21.38 12.77
CA ASP A 120 -11.71 -20.96 13.00
C ASP A 120 -11.98 -19.48 12.70
N LYS A 121 -10.92 -18.66 12.59
CA LYS A 121 -10.96 -17.24 12.23
C LYS A 121 -9.65 -16.81 11.59
N TYR A 122 -9.70 -15.75 10.78
CA TYR A 122 -8.50 -15.25 10.08
C TYR A 122 -7.65 -14.31 10.93
N ALA A 123 -8.24 -13.66 11.91
CA ALA A 123 -7.60 -12.64 12.72
C ALA A 123 -7.59 -13.03 14.20
N VAL A 124 -6.50 -12.72 14.86
CA VAL A 124 -6.31 -12.98 16.29
C VAL A 124 -5.50 -11.85 16.92
N THR A 125 -5.78 -11.53 18.17
CA THR A 125 -5.02 -10.52 18.92
C THR A 125 -3.91 -11.18 19.77
N PRO A 126 -2.85 -10.46 20.15
CA PRO A 126 -1.84 -10.94 21.07
C PRO A 126 -2.48 -11.46 22.36
N GLY A 127 -2.15 -12.71 22.76
CA GLY A 127 -2.79 -13.40 23.89
C GLY A 127 -4.09 -14.13 23.54
N GLY A 128 -4.64 -13.93 22.35
CA GLY A 128 -5.84 -14.61 21.86
C GLY A 128 -5.59 -16.07 21.49
N ALA A 129 -6.67 -16.83 21.30
CA ALA A 129 -6.61 -18.23 20.91
C ALA A 129 -7.21 -18.48 19.53
N LEU A 130 -6.64 -19.45 18.82
CA LEU A 130 -7.12 -20.02 17.56
C LEU A 130 -7.41 -21.49 17.74
N LYS A 131 -8.52 -21.94 17.14
CA LYS A 131 -8.81 -23.37 16.98
C LYS A 131 -8.47 -23.78 15.56
N ILE A 132 -7.63 -24.81 15.44
CA ILE A 132 -7.12 -25.28 14.16
C ILE A 132 -7.70 -26.67 13.90
N SER A 133 -8.19 -26.91 12.69
CA SER A 133 -8.60 -28.20 12.18
C SER A 133 -7.59 -28.61 11.11
N ALA A 134 -6.83 -29.69 11.42
CA ALA A 134 -5.88 -30.31 10.51
C ALA A 134 -6.50 -31.58 9.96
N THR A 135 -6.67 -31.66 8.64
CA THR A 135 -7.36 -32.77 7.98
C THR A 135 -6.41 -33.54 7.10
N ALA A 136 -6.41 -34.85 7.25
CA ALA A 136 -5.70 -35.80 6.40
C ALA A 136 -6.70 -36.74 5.72
N LEU A 137 -6.59 -36.90 4.39
CA LEU A 137 -7.45 -37.77 3.59
C LEU A 137 -6.61 -38.59 2.63
N SER A 138 -6.82 -39.92 2.59
CA SER A 138 -6.22 -40.80 1.61
C SER A 138 -7.19 -41.06 0.45
N ARG A 139 -6.71 -40.91 -0.78
CA ARG A 139 -7.45 -41.15 -2.03
C ARG A 139 -6.90 -42.33 -2.83
N GLU A 140 -5.89 -43.01 -2.30
CA GLU A 140 -5.30 -44.21 -2.89
C GLU A 140 -5.34 -45.34 -1.88
N PRO A 141 -5.38 -46.60 -2.32
CA PRO A 141 -5.44 -47.78 -1.42
C PRO A 141 -4.05 -48.10 -0.83
N LEU A 142 -3.34 -47.08 -0.36
CA LEU A 142 -2.05 -47.21 0.28
C LEU A 142 -2.21 -47.08 1.79
N PRO A 143 -1.68 -48.02 2.60
CA PRO A 143 -1.70 -47.89 4.06
C PRO A 143 -0.88 -46.68 4.51
N VAL A 144 -1.52 -45.76 5.20
CA VAL A 144 -0.89 -44.55 5.77
C VAL A 144 -1.44 -44.36 7.18
N ASP A 145 -0.54 -44.20 8.15
CA ASP A 145 -0.91 -43.88 9.52
C ASP A 145 -0.54 -42.43 9.85
N VAL A 146 -1.48 -41.66 10.42
CA VAL A 146 -1.20 -40.37 11.03
C VAL A 146 -0.58 -40.60 12.41
N GLN A 147 0.71 -40.35 12.55
CA GLN A 147 1.42 -40.51 13.81
C GLN A 147 1.11 -39.36 14.77
N SER A 148 1.17 -38.15 14.28
CA SER A 148 0.81 -36.92 15.01
C SER A 148 0.63 -35.74 14.06
N VAL A 149 -0.06 -34.72 14.54
CA VAL A 149 -0.08 -33.40 13.93
C VAL A 149 0.32 -32.37 14.99
N ASP A 150 1.28 -31.55 14.68
CA ASP A 150 1.65 -30.42 15.52
C ASP A 150 1.63 -29.10 14.72
N VAL A 151 1.70 -27.96 15.40
CA VAL A 151 1.69 -26.63 14.77
C VAL A 151 2.90 -25.86 15.21
N GLU A 152 3.68 -25.43 14.23
CA GLU A 152 4.84 -24.55 14.39
C GLU A 152 4.48 -23.10 14.10
N GLY A 153 5.23 -22.15 14.71
CA GLY A 153 5.25 -20.71 14.39
C GLY A 153 4.99 -19.83 15.58
N MET A 154 3.81 -19.82 16.14
CA MET A 154 3.49 -19.15 17.39
C MET A 154 3.35 -20.16 18.51
N ALA A 155 3.88 -19.88 19.69
CA ALA A 155 4.10 -20.83 20.76
C ALA A 155 2.92 -21.77 21.11
N SER A 156 3.27 -23.00 21.41
CA SER A 156 2.57 -24.11 22.06
C SER A 156 1.15 -24.46 21.57
N ALA A 157 1.09 -25.32 20.58
CA ALA A 157 -0.07 -26.17 20.36
C ALA A 157 -0.04 -27.36 21.33
N ALA A 158 -1.20 -27.71 21.89
CA ALA A 158 -1.38 -29.04 22.39
C ALA A 158 -1.49 -30.00 21.18
N ALA A 159 -0.58 -30.94 21.05
CA ALA A 159 -0.70 -31.95 20.03
C ALA A 159 -1.95 -32.79 20.33
N ASP A 160 -2.75 -33.07 19.31
CA ASP A 160 -3.75 -34.13 19.44
C ASP A 160 -3.01 -35.47 19.44
N ALA A 161 -3.13 -36.20 20.54
CA ALA A 161 -2.41 -37.42 20.75
C ALA A 161 -3.10 -38.63 20.07
N SER A 162 -3.62 -38.47 18.88
CA SER A 162 -4.08 -39.60 18.05
C SER A 162 -2.86 -40.33 17.46
N HIS A 163 -2.19 -41.10 18.31
CA HIS A 163 -1.01 -41.86 17.92
C HIS A 163 -1.40 -43.03 17.03
N GLY A 164 -0.91 -43.05 15.81
CA GLY A 164 -1.00 -44.20 14.93
C GLY A 164 -2.41 -44.50 14.40
N SER A 165 -3.15 -43.47 13.99
CA SER A 165 -4.46 -43.67 13.38
C SER A 165 -4.33 -43.98 11.88
N PRO A 166 -4.73 -45.18 11.41
CA PRO A 166 -4.73 -45.48 9.99
C PRO A 166 -5.75 -44.62 9.23
N LEU A 167 -5.34 -44.10 8.11
CA LEU A 167 -6.26 -43.39 7.21
C LEU A 167 -7.14 -44.42 6.50
N VAL A 168 -8.44 -44.15 6.52
CA VAL A 168 -9.42 -44.92 5.75
C VAL A 168 -9.61 -44.26 4.39
N PHE A 169 -9.67 -45.06 3.34
CA PHE A 169 -9.87 -44.57 1.98
C PHE A 169 -11.09 -43.64 1.91
N ASN A 170 -10.84 -42.39 1.43
CA ASN A 170 -11.84 -41.33 1.22
C ASN A 170 -12.67 -40.96 2.48
N ASP A 171 -12.13 -41.22 3.69
CA ASP A 171 -12.73 -40.83 4.97
C ASP A 171 -11.79 -39.81 5.67
N PRO A 172 -12.20 -38.55 5.90
CA PRO A 172 -11.33 -37.54 6.47
C PRO A 172 -10.98 -37.82 7.93
N HIS A 173 -9.71 -37.90 8.24
CA HIS A 173 -9.20 -37.86 9.61
C HIS A 173 -8.95 -36.41 10.02
N VAL A 174 -9.62 -35.93 11.08
CA VAL A 174 -9.53 -34.54 11.54
C VAL A 174 -8.94 -34.43 12.93
N SER A 175 -7.78 -33.81 13.04
CA SER A 175 -7.17 -33.45 14.33
C SER A 175 -7.52 -31.99 14.67
N THR A 176 -7.95 -31.76 15.92
CA THR A 176 -8.29 -30.42 16.40
C THR A 176 -7.25 -29.93 17.41
N LEU A 177 -6.64 -28.79 17.13
CA LEU A 177 -5.61 -28.19 17.98
C LEU A 177 -6.03 -26.79 18.43
N SER A 178 -5.55 -26.38 19.61
CA SER A 178 -5.75 -25.03 20.12
C SER A 178 -4.39 -24.34 20.28
N VAL A 179 -4.24 -23.17 19.67
CA VAL A 179 -3.01 -22.36 19.72
C VAL A 179 -3.30 -21.05 20.42
N THR A 180 -2.47 -20.67 21.38
CA THR A 180 -2.53 -19.35 22.02
C THR A 180 -1.41 -18.48 21.49
N VAL A 181 -1.76 -17.33 20.95
CA VAL A 181 -0.81 -16.34 20.45
C VAL A 181 -0.06 -15.68 21.61
N PRO A 182 1.27 -15.55 21.57
CA PRO A 182 2.01 -14.84 22.60
C PRO A 182 1.53 -13.39 22.79
N LYS A 183 1.49 -12.91 24.03
CA LYS A 183 1.08 -11.53 24.32
C LYS A 183 1.97 -10.45 23.69
N ASN A 184 3.21 -10.80 23.38
CA ASN A 184 4.18 -9.92 22.73
C ASN A 184 4.33 -10.19 21.21
N GLN A 185 3.40 -10.94 20.61
CA GLN A 185 3.42 -11.21 19.19
C GLN A 185 3.22 -9.89 18.40
N PRO A 186 4.12 -9.54 17.48
CA PRO A 186 3.95 -8.39 16.61
C PRO A 186 2.71 -8.51 15.71
N PHE A 187 2.13 -7.37 15.34
CA PHE A 187 1.04 -7.32 14.36
C PHE A 187 1.53 -7.72 12.97
N SER A 188 0.67 -8.38 12.22
CA SER A 188 0.98 -8.85 10.87
C SER A 188 0.86 -7.70 9.87
N GLN A 189 2.00 -7.29 9.33
CA GLN A 189 2.05 -6.37 8.20
C GLN A 189 3.19 -6.81 7.27
N PRO A 190 3.22 -6.36 6.00
CA PRO A 190 4.28 -6.73 5.07
C PRO A 190 5.66 -6.53 5.69
N TYR A 191 6.55 -7.51 5.55
CA TYR A 191 7.83 -7.54 6.26
C TYR A 191 8.70 -6.30 5.95
N TRP A 192 8.59 -5.73 4.75
CA TRP A 192 9.32 -4.51 4.34
C TRP A 192 8.71 -3.22 4.90
N LEU A 193 7.54 -3.28 5.56
CA LEU A 193 6.86 -2.16 6.20
C LEU A 193 6.83 -2.26 7.74
N ARG A 194 7.50 -3.26 8.32
CA ARG A 194 7.59 -3.41 9.79
C ARG A 194 8.41 -2.28 10.43
N GLU A 195 9.50 -1.91 9.75
CA GLU A 195 10.35 -0.81 10.16
C GLU A 195 10.07 0.43 9.30
N PRO A 196 10.22 1.65 9.85
CA PRO A 196 10.11 2.88 9.08
C PRO A 196 11.12 2.92 7.93
N LYS A 197 10.71 3.47 6.80
CA LYS A 197 11.62 3.76 5.69
C LYS A 197 12.75 4.69 6.13
N GLN A 198 13.93 4.47 5.56
CA GLN A 198 15.09 5.35 5.71
C GLN A 198 15.40 5.99 4.34
N GLY A 199 14.96 7.23 4.16
CA GLY A 199 14.99 7.85 2.84
C GLY A 199 14.14 7.03 1.84
N GLU A 200 14.75 6.63 0.72
CA GLU A 200 14.09 5.89 -0.35
C GLU A 200 14.17 4.34 -0.20
N THR A 201 14.77 3.85 0.89
CA THR A 201 14.99 2.42 1.09
C THR A 201 14.15 1.86 2.25
N TYR A 202 13.73 0.60 2.10
CA TYR A 202 13.10 -0.15 3.19
C TYR A 202 14.17 -0.80 4.07
N THR A 203 13.89 -0.89 5.36
CA THR A 203 14.73 -1.61 6.33
C THR A 203 14.14 -2.99 6.58
N VAL A 204 14.87 -4.05 6.19
CA VAL A 204 14.49 -5.44 6.45
C VAL A 204 15.58 -6.07 7.29
N THR A 205 15.25 -6.42 8.54
CA THR A 205 16.20 -6.98 9.52
C THR A 205 16.55 -8.43 9.25
N ASP A 206 15.60 -9.25 8.80
CA ASP A 206 15.86 -10.63 8.41
C ASP A 206 16.07 -10.74 6.90
N GLN A 207 17.33 -10.91 6.48
CA GLN A 207 17.68 -11.02 5.07
C GLN A 207 17.04 -12.22 4.37
N ARG A 208 16.57 -13.24 5.09
CA ARG A 208 15.87 -14.40 4.51
C ARG A 208 14.48 -14.04 3.98
N GLU A 209 13.90 -12.95 4.46
CA GLU A 209 12.61 -12.43 3.98
C GLU A 209 12.75 -11.64 2.68
N ILE A 210 13.95 -11.09 2.37
CA ILE A 210 14.17 -10.28 1.17
C ILE A 210 13.93 -11.12 -0.09
N GLY A 211 12.99 -10.65 -0.91
CA GLY A 211 12.62 -11.33 -2.16
C GLY A 211 11.43 -12.28 -2.03
N LEU A 212 10.90 -12.48 -0.83
CA LEU A 212 9.62 -13.18 -0.68
C LEU A 212 8.50 -12.28 -1.22
N ALA A 213 7.54 -12.90 -1.92
CA ALA A 213 6.38 -12.19 -2.44
C ALA A 213 5.42 -11.73 -1.33
N GLU A 214 5.35 -12.51 -0.24
CA GLU A 214 4.47 -12.32 0.91
C GLU A 214 5.20 -12.77 2.18
N ASN A 215 4.64 -12.39 3.33
CA ASN A 215 5.13 -12.89 4.61
C ASN A 215 5.03 -14.43 4.68
N PRO A 216 5.97 -15.10 5.36
CA PRO A 216 5.78 -16.49 5.70
C PRO A 216 4.47 -16.72 6.49
N PRO A 217 3.80 -17.87 6.34
CA PRO A 217 2.62 -18.20 7.14
C PRO A 217 2.91 -18.07 8.64
N LEU A 218 1.98 -17.47 9.39
CA LEU A 218 2.09 -17.34 10.86
C LEU A 218 2.18 -18.67 11.57
N LEU A 219 1.45 -19.65 11.05
CA LEU A 219 1.39 -21.03 11.58
C LEU A 219 1.54 -22.02 10.44
N ARG A 220 2.24 -23.11 10.72
CA ARG A 220 2.37 -24.26 9.85
C ARG A 220 1.94 -25.51 10.61
N ALA A 221 1.10 -26.33 10.00
CA ALA A 221 0.76 -27.65 10.52
C ALA A 221 1.74 -28.67 9.94
N HIS A 222 2.36 -29.46 10.80
CA HIS A 222 3.27 -30.55 10.49
C HIS A 222 2.53 -31.87 10.68
N PHE A 223 2.32 -32.58 9.59
CA PHE A 223 1.73 -33.92 9.58
C PHE A 223 2.85 -34.94 9.57
N HIS A 224 2.99 -35.66 10.65
CA HIS A 224 3.92 -36.79 10.76
C HIS A 224 3.18 -38.06 10.34
N LEU A 225 3.59 -38.64 9.22
CA LEU A 225 2.89 -39.76 8.59
C LEU A 225 3.83 -40.94 8.45
N HIS A 226 3.29 -42.17 8.70
CA HIS A 226 3.97 -43.42 8.46
C HIS A 226 3.37 -44.13 7.25
N LEU A 227 4.23 -44.52 6.30
CA LEU A 227 3.90 -45.34 5.15
C LEU A 227 4.73 -46.62 5.22
N ASP A 228 4.25 -47.70 4.53
CA ASP A 228 5.05 -48.94 4.45
C ASP A 228 6.42 -48.64 3.81
N GLY A 229 7.44 -48.71 4.65
CA GLY A 229 8.83 -48.42 4.26
C GLY A 229 9.41 -47.11 4.74
N GLY A 230 8.70 -46.25 5.46
CA GLY A 230 9.31 -45.06 6.08
C GLY A 230 8.36 -43.97 6.52
N ASP A 231 8.93 -43.03 7.25
CA ASP A 231 8.22 -41.87 7.78
C ASP A 231 8.43 -40.65 6.87
N ILE A 232 7.40 -39.82 6.74
CA ILE A 232 7.45 -38.53 6.08
C ILE A 232 6.88 -37.44 6.97
N GLU A 233 7.30 -36.21 6.72
CA GLU A 233 6.75 -35.02 7.30
C GLU A 233 6.21 -34.13 6.17
N ALA A 234 4.92 -33.84 6.25
CA ALA A 234 4.29 -32.91 5.31
C ALA A 234 3.87 -31.64 6.03
N VAL A 235 4.24 -30.50 5.47
CA VAL A 235 3.99 -29.19 6.07
C VAL A 235 2.94 -28.43 5.27
N ARG A 236 1.91 -27.92 5.95
CA ARG A 236 0.85 -27.10 5.33
C ARG A 236 0.73 -25.76 6.04
N PRO A 237 0.56 -24.64 5.32
CA PRO A 237 0.20 -23.39 5.96
C PRO A 237 -1.15 -23.53 6.66
N VAL A 238 -1.32 -22.90 7.82
CA VAL A 238 -2.64 -22.78 8.43
C VAL A 238 -3.28 -21.51 7.88
N GLU A 239 -4.42 -21.68 7.23
CA GLU A 239 -5.16 -20.60 6.58
C GLU A 239 -6.59 -20.51 7.12
N TYR A 240 -7.25 -19.38 6.89
CA TYR A 240 -8.69 -19.25 7.11
C TYR A 240 -9.43 -19.50 5.81
N ARG A 241 -10.39 -20.42 5.85
CA ARG A 241 -11.24 -20.78 4.71
C ARG A 241 -12.64 -20.22 4.92
N TYR A 242 -13.19 -19.60 3.87
CA TYR A 242 -14.53 -19.05 3.88
C TYR A 242 -15.20 -19.18 2.50
N ILE A 243 -16.52 -19.01 2.49
CA ILE A 243 -17.30 -19.05 1.26
C ILE A 243 -17.78 -17.66 0.92
N GLU A 244 -17.43 -17.19 -0.28
CA GLU A 244 -17.99 -16.00 -0.88
C GLU A 244 -18.94 -16.43 -2.01
N ARG A 245 -20.19 -15.91 -1.99
CA ARG A 245 -21.25 -16.43 -2.88
C ARG A 245 -20.97 -16.27 -4.37
N SER A 246 -20.24 -15.25 -4.76
CA SER A 246 -19.92 -14.97 -6.17
C SER A 246 -18.66 -15.66 -6.64
N GLN A 247 -17.77 -16.09 -5.74
CA GLN A 247 -16.45 -16.63 -6.06
C GLN A 247 -16.24 -18.08 -5.59
N GLY A 248 -17.11 -18.57 -4.71
CA GLY A 248 -17.00 -19.90 -4.15
C GLY A 248 -16.13 -19.95 -2.89
N GLU A 249 -15.40 -21.05 -2.71
CA GLU A 249 -14.48 -21.25 -1.60
C GLU A 249 -13.21 -20.44 -1.80
N LEU A 250 -12.84 -19.68 -0.79
CA LEU A 250 -11.64 -18.84 -0.76
C LEU A 250 -10.85 -19.11 0.51
N THR A 251 -9.54 -18.92 0.43
CA THR A 251 -8.64 -18.92 1.58
C THR A 251 -7.97 -17.56 1.75
N ARG A 252 -7.56 -17.27 2.96
CA ARG A 252 -6.74 -16.10 3.28
C ARG A 252 -5.75 -16.42 4.41
N PRO A 253 -4.59 -15.75 4.41
CA PRO A 253 -3.62 -15.93 5.49
C PRO A 253 -4.16 -15.46 6.83
N LEU A 254 -3.64 -16.05 7.90
CA LEU A 254 -3.89 -15.60 9.26
C LEU A 254 -3.15 -14.31 9.55
N ILE A 255 -3.76 -13.41 10.33
CA ILE A 255 -3.14 -12.18 10.79
C ILE A 255 -3.23 -12.01 12.30
N VAL A 256 -2.24 -11.31 12.86
CA VAL A 256 -2.28 -10.78 14.22
C VAL A 256 -2.60 -9.29 14.14
N GLU A 257 -3.66 -8.88 14.83
CA GLU A 257 -4.14 -7.49 14.84
C GLU A 257 -4.29 -6.97 16.27
N PRO A 258 -4.30 -5.64 16.53
CA PRO A 258 -4.57 -5.08 17.86
C PRO A 258 -6.03 -5.29 18.26
N ASP A 259 -6.34 -5.24 19.57
CA ASP A 259 -7.72 -5.31 20.07
C ASP A 259 -8.60 -4.17 19.54
N VAL A 260 -8.00 -3.00 19.32
CA VAL A 260 -8.63 -1.83 18.70
C VAL A 260 -7.67 -1.15 17.73
N ALA A 261 -8.21 -0.47 16.73
CA ALA A 261 -7.45 0.42 15.85
C ALA A 261 -7.87 1.87 16.09
N LEU A 262 -6.92 2.80 16.01
CA LEU A 262 -7.12 4.23 16.24
C LEU A 262 -6.90 4.97 14.94
N GLN A 263 -7.98 5.41 14.29
CA GLN A 263 -7.91 6.06 12.98
C GLN A 263 -8.08 7.57 13.11
N LEU A 264 -7.03 8.31 12.76
CA LEU A 264 -7.08 9.75 12.55
C LEU A 264 -7.45 10.01 11.09
N SER A 265 -8.38 10.92 10.86
CA SER A 265 -8.92 11.21 9.52
C SER A 265 -7.95 11.99 8.63
N GLU A 266 -6.95 12.65 9.20
CA GLU A 266 -6.09 13.60 8.50
C GLU A 266 -4.61 13.31 8.79
N GLY A 267 -3.78 13.37 7.74
CA GLY A 267 -2.31 13.30 7.86
C GLY A 267 -1.71 14.55 8.51
N ALA A 268 -2.35 15.72 8.27
CA ALA A 268 -1.96 16.98 8.89
C ALA A 268 -3.19 17.83 9.25
N ARG A 269 -3.11 18.53 10.38
CA ARG A 269 -4.12 19.49 10.83
C ARG A 269 -3.53 20.89 10.89
N MET A 270 -4.06 21.79 10.06
CA MET A 270 -3.61 23.17 9.94
C MET A 270 -4.34 24.08 10.94
N PHE A 271 -3.59 24.95 11.61
CA PHE A 271 -4.06 26.02 12.48
C PHE A 271 -3.58 27.37 11.90
N PRO A 272 -4.33 27.98 10.97
CA PRO A 272 -3.92 29.21 10.29
C PRO A 272 -3.92 30.44 11.23
N ASN A 273 -4.46 30.28 12.45
CA ASN A 273 -4.49 31.27 13.51
C ASN A 273 -4.41 30.61 14.88
N GLY A 274 -4.50 31.39 15.95
CA GLY A 274 -4.41 30.87 17.34
C GLY A 274 -5.69 30.21 17.86
N ALA A 275 -6.73 30.00 17.05
CA ALA A 275 -7.98 29.41 17.51
C ALA A 275 -7.85 27.90 17.75
N ALA A 276 -8.46 27.43 18.82
CA ALA A 276 -8.57 26.00 19.08
C ALA A 276 -9.45 25.31 18.02
N ARG A 277 -9.10 24.05 17.67
CA ARG A 277 -9.82 23.24 16.69
C ARG A 277 -10.04 21.83 17.19
N GLY A 278 -11.16 21.24 16.77
CA GLY A 278 -11.47 19.85 17.02
C GLY A 278 -10.59 18.92 16.20
N ILE A 279 -10.25 17.79 16.80
CA ILE A 279 -9.71 16.61 16.09
C ILE A 279 -10.54 15.40 16.46
N ASP A 280 -10.93 14.63 15.46
CA ASP A 280 -11.73 13.43 15.63
C ASP A 280 -10.87 12.21 15.38
N LEU A 281 -10.98 11.25 16.30
CA LEU A 281 -10.34 9.96 16.25
C LEU A 281 -11.41 8.88 16.24
N GLN A 282 -11.37 7.99 15.26
CA GLN A 282 -12.26 6.84 15.21
C GLN A 282 -11.61 5.66 15.92
N VAL A 283 -12.27 5.12 16.94
CA VAL A 283 -11.86 3.88 17.61
C VAL A 283 -12.65 2.73 16.99
N VAL A 284 -11.96 1.78 16.40
CA VAL A 284 -12.55 0.59 15.76
C VAL A 284 -12.18 -0.64 16.58
N ALA A 285 -13.18 -1.43 16.99
CA ALA A 285 -12.95 -2.67 17.73
C ALA A 285 -12.68 -3.84 16.79
N ASN A 286 -11.58 -4.55 16.99
CA ASN A 286 -11.26 -5.80 16.30
C ASN A 286 -11.73 -7.03 17.09
N VAL A 287 -12.02 -6.84 18.39
CA VAL A 287 -12.56 -7.89 19.26
C VAL A 287 -13.88 -7.46 19.90
N PRO A 288 -14.77 -8.41 20.21
CA PRO A 288 -16.00 -8.09 20.95
C PRO A 288 -15.70 -7.67 22.39
N GLY A 289 -16.45 -6.70 22.89
CA GLY A 289 -16.33 -6.21 24.27
C GLY A 289 -15.11 -5.33 24.53
N ALA A 290 -14.51 -4.74 23.50
CA ALA A 290 -13.39 -3.83 23.64
C ALA A 290 -13.77 -2.57 24.44
N ALA A 291 -13.10 -2.32 25.55
CA ALA A 291 -13.30 -1.14 26.39
C ALA A 291 -11.95 -0.63 26.89
N GLY A 292 -11.84 0.69 27.00
CA GLY A 292 -10.59 1.30 27.40
C GLY A 292 -10.63 2.81 27.41
N ARG A 293 -9.45 3.41 27.36
CA ARG A 293 -9.27 4.86 27.41
C ARG A 293 -8.33 5.32 26.30
N VAL A 294 -8.79 6.25 25.47
CA VAL A 294 -7.96 6.96 24.49
C VAL A 294 -7.30 8.16 25.14
N GLN A 295 -6.03 8.38 24.83
CA GLN A 295 -5.24 9.54 25.24
C GLN A 295 -4.58 10.17 24.01
N ILE A 296 -4.46 11.49 24.02
CA ILE A 296 -3.70 12.24 23.03
C ILE A 296 -2.51 12.91 23.71
N GLU A 297 -1.35 12.70 23.15
CA GLU A 297 -0.09 13.32 23.56
C GLU A 297 0.30 14.39 22.54
N VAL A 298 0.54 15.61 23.01
CA VAL A 298 1.03 16.74 22.20
C VAL A 298 2.29 17.30 22.83
N PRO A 299 3.27 17.78 22.03
CA PRO A 299 4.47 18.43 22.54
C PRO A 299 4.18 19.73 23.29
N SER A 300 5.19 20.23 24.04
CA SER A 300 5.06 21.45 24.82
C SER A 300 4.69 22.65 23.96
N GLY A 301 3.86 23.55 24.50
CA GLY A 301 3.31 24.70 23.78
C GLY A 301 1.94 24.45 23.16
N TRP A 302 1.58 23.20 22.88
CA TRP A 302 0.25 22.79 22.46
C TRP A 302 -0.57 22.31 23.66
N ALA A 303 -1.87 22.47 23.62
CA ALA A 303 -2.77 21.97 24.65
C ALA A 303 -3.88 21.10 24.05
N VAL A 304 -4.33 20.09 24.80
CA VAL A 304 -5.41 19.19 24.43
C VAL A 304 -6.44 19.07 25.55
N GLU A 305 -7.71 19.16 25.18
CA GLU A 305 -8.83 19.00 26.11
C GLU A 305 -9.97 18.18 25.50
N PRO A 306 -10.52 17.20 26.25
CA PRO A 306 -9.92 16.64 27.46
C PRO A 306 -8.65 15.85 27.12
N ARG A 307 -7.79 15.54 28.08
CA ARG A 307 -6.57 14.75 27.87
C ARG A 307 -6.85 13.28 27.53
N SER A 308 -8.03 12.78 27.91
CA SER A 308 -8.44 11.41 27.63
C SER A 308 -9.94 11.26 27.51
N ARG A 309 -10.38 10.20 26.82
CA ARG A 309 -11.77 9.78 26.69
C ARG A 309 -11.89 8.28 26.87
N ASP A 310 -12.90 7.84 27.62
CA ASP A 310 -13.23 6.42 27.74
C ASP A 310 -14.09 5.99 26.55
N PHE A 311 -13.95 4.73 26.13
CA PHE A 311 -14.76 4.10 25.10
C PHE A 311 -15.20 2.71 25.51
N LYS A 312 -16.30 2.22 24.92
CA LYS A 312 -16.80 0.85 25.09
C LYS A 312 -17.54 0.42 23.84
N LEU A 313 -17.08 -0.67 23.24
CA LEU A 313 -17.61 -1.27 22.02
C LEU A 313 -18.00 -2.72 22.31
N THR A 314 -19.19 -3.16 21.91
CA THR A 314 -19.73 -4.47 22.27
C THR A 314 -19.41 -5.56 21.26
N GLY A 315 -19.23 -5.21 19.99
CA GLY A 315 -18.97 -6.14 18.90
C GLY A 315 -17.68 -5.80 18.14
N ALA A 316 -17.03 -6.81 17.55
CA ALA A 316 -15.99 -6.61 16.57
C ALA A 316 -16.54 -5.89 15.33
N GLY A 317 -15.75 -5.01 14.74
CA GLY A 317 -16.14 -4.14 13.63
C GLY A 317 -16.97 -2.92 14.03
N GLN A 318 -17.37 -2.79 15.30
CA GLN A 318 -18.00 -1.56 15.78
C GLN A 318 -16.98 -0.44 15.91
N GLU A 319 -17.45 0.78 15.69
CA GLU A 319 -16.62 1.98 15.77
C GLU A 319 -17.32 3.08 16.58
N THR A 320 -16.52 3.96 17.17
CA THR A 320 -17.01 5.14 17.88
C THR A 320 -16.06 6.32 17.69
N PRO A 321 -16.58 7.52 17.37
CA PRO A 321 -15.77 8.72 17.33
C PRO A 321 -15.45 9.20 18.75
N VAL A 322 -14.23 9.67 18.95
CA VAL A 322 -13.78 10.39 20.14
C VAL A 322 -13.17 11.70 19.72
N SER A 323 -13.67 12.80 20.27
CA SER A 323 -13.28 14.16 19.87
C SER A 323 -12.45 14.84 20.96
N PHE A 324 -11.46 15.61 20.53
CA PHE A 324 -10.57 16.41 21.36
C PHE A 324 -10.46 17.83 20.81
N GLN A 325 -10.24 18.81 21.66
CA GLN A 325 -9.94 20.19 21.27
C GLN A 325 -8.45 20.44 21.40
N ILE A 326 -7.83 20.87 20.32
CA ILE A 326 -6.41 21.21 20.29
C ILE A 326 -6.24 22.72 20.21
N THR A 327 -5.44 23.28 21.13
CA THR A 327 -5.09 24.69 21.13
C THR A 327 -3.64 24.84 20.71
N PRO A 328 -3.35 25.61 19.63
CA PRO A 328 -2.00 25.82 19.15
C PRO A 328 -1.23 26.85 20.01
N PRO A 329 0.11 26.89 19.93
CA PRO A 329 0.91 27.98 20.47
C PRO A 329 0.69 29.29 19.67
N ALA A 330 1.16 30.40 20.23
CA ALA A 330 1.09 31.70 19.55
C ALA A 330 2.02 31.79 18.33
N GLN A 331 3.16 31.11 18.39
CA GLN A 331 4.19 31.12 17.35
C GLN A 331 4.00 29.97 16.36
N ASP A 332 4.55 30.12 15.15
CA ASP A 332 4.60 29.05 14.14
C ASP A 332 5.27 27.81 14.71
N SER A 333 4.67 26.64 14.45
CA SER A 333 5.10 25.37 15.02
C SER A 333 4.60 24.22 14.17
N LYS A 334 5.45 23.22 13.92
CA LYS A 334 5.08 21.94 13.29
C LYS A 334 5.50 20.82 14.23
N VAL A 335 4.55 20.01 14.68
CA VAL A 335 4.78 18.92 15.66
C VAL A 335 3.89 17.72 15.32
N THR A 336 4.26 16.55 15.85
CA THR A 336 3.46 15.34 15.75
C THR A 336 2.59 15.15 16.99
N LEU A 337 1.28 15.02 16.79
CA LEU A 337 0.34 14.50 17.77
C LEU A 337 0.37 12.98 17.73
N GLN A 338 0.39 12.33 18.89
CA GLN A 338 0.32 10.88 19.04
C GLN A 338 -0.95 10.49 19.79
N ALA A 339 -1.75 9.59 19.20
CA ALA A 339 -2.88 8.98 19.88
C ALA A 339 -2.52 7.57 20.37
N SER A 340 -3.04 7.20 21.54
CA SER A 340 -2.92 5.86 22.09
C SER A 340 -4.17 5.46 22.87
N ALA A 341 -4.47 4.15 22.88
CA ALA A 341 -5.51 3.58 23.73
C ALA A 341 -4.91 2.58 24.72
N SER A 342 -5.43 2.59 25.94
CA SER A 342 -5.18 1.53 26.93
C SER A 342 -6.38 0.59 26.94
N VAL A 343 -6.15 -0.70 26.63
CA VAL A 343 -7.15 -1.77 26.64
C VAL A 343 -6.61 -2.90 27.53
N GLY A 344 -7.20 -3.10 28.71
CA GLY A 344 -6.57 -3.96 29.71
C GLY A 344 -5.15 -3.49 30.05
N ASP A 345 -4.18 -4.40 29.89
CA ASP A 345 -2.74 -4.13 30.11
C ASP A 345 -2.03 -3.64 28.83
N ALA A 346 -2.71 -3.65 27.67
CA ALA A 346 -2.11 -3.29 26.40
C ALA A 346 -2.19 -1.79 26.13
N LYS A 347 -1.11 -1.20 25.60
CA LYS A 347 -1.09 0.15 25.01
C LYS A 347 -1.04 0.00 23.49
N ILE A 348 -2.05 0.50 22.81
CA ILE A 348 -2.22 0.45 21.36
C ILE A 348 -2.10 1.87 20.81
N ALA A 349 -1.25 2.08 19.81
CA ALA A 349 -0.98 3.39 19.22
C ALA A 349 -0.92 3.32 17.69
N VAL A 350 -1.74 2.44 17.11
CA VAL A 350 -1.77 2.21 15.66
C VAL A 350 -3.20 2.30 15.14
N GLY A 351 -3.30 2.72 13.89
CA GLY A 351 -4.48 2.54 13.06
C GLY A 351 -4.49 1.17 12.38
N MET A 352 -5.44 0.95 11.50
CA MET A 352 -5.52 -0.24 10.66
C MET A 352 -5.98 0.15 9.26
N GLN A 353 -5.21 -0.24 8.26
CA GLN A 353 -5.55 -0.05 6.86
C GLN A 353 -5.58 -1.40 6.16
N VAL A 354 -6.68 -1.74 5.52
CA VAL A 354 -6.82 -2.96 4.74
C VAL A 354 -6.77 -2.62 3.25
N ILE A 355 -5.81 -3.20 2.54
CA ILE A 355 -5.70 -3.13 1.09
C ILE A 355 -6.26 -4.45 0.54
N ASN A 356 -7.40 -4.36 -0.11
CA ASN A 356 -8.13 -5.53 -0.61
C ASN A 356 -8.49 -5.35 -2.08
N TYR A 357 -7.72 -6.00 -2.96
CA TYR A 357 -7.99 -6.04 -4.39
C TYR A 357 -8.27 -7.48 -4.84
N PRO A 358 -9.18 -7.72 -5.81
CA PRO A 358 -9.57 -9.08 -6.23
C PRO A 358 -8.44 -9.95 -6.79
N HIS A 359 -7.29 -9.37 -7.13
CA HIS A 359 -6.18 -10.06 -7.77
C HIS A 359 -4.96 -10.29 -6.87
N ILE A 360 -5.03 -9.87 -5.61
CA ILE A 360 -4.00 -10.09 -4.59
C ILE A 360 -4.64 -10.52 -3.27
N PRO A 361 -3.94 -11.27 -2.41
CA PRO A 361 -4.39 -11.49 -1.04
C PRO A 361 -4.54 -10.17 -0.28
N PRO A 362 -5.53 -10.03 0.62
CA PRO A 362 -5.67 -8.85 1.45
C PRO A 362 -4.40 -8.55 2.23
N GLN A 363 -3.92 -7.31 2.16
CA GLN A 363 -2.79 -6.81 2.94
C GLN A 363 -3.29 -5.91 4.06
N VAL A 364 -2.69 -6.03 5.24
CA VAL A 364 -3.06 -5.23 6.40
C VAL A 364 -1.86 -4.42 6.86
N LEU A 365 -2.06 -3.13 7.08
CA LEU A 365 -1.05 -2.21 7.58
C LEU A 365 -1.52 -1.65 8.93
N PHE A 366 -0.58 -1.45 9.84
CA PHE A 366 -0.83 -0.83 11.14
C PHE A 366 0.02 0.44 11.30
N PRO A 367 -0.33 1.53 10.53
CA PRO A 367 0.41 2.77 10.65
C PRO A 367 0.27 3.36 12.06
N PRO A 368 1.28 4.08 12.55
CA PRO A 368 1.17 4.82 13.80
C PRO A 368 -0.04 5.74 13.80
N SER A 369 -0.81 5.77 14.90
CA SER A 369 -1.93 6.69 15.06
C SER A 369 -1.41 8.08 15.42
N GLN A 370 -1.01 8.84 14.41
CA GLN A 370 -0.39 10.14 14.54
C GLN A 370 -0.86 11.10 13.43
N THR A 371 -0.81 12.39 13.71
CA THR A 371 -1.05 13.45 12.72
C THR A 371 -0.11 14.63 12.97
N GLN A 372 0.23 15.35 11.90
CA GLN A 372 1.00 16.58 12.02
C GLN A 372 0.09 17.74 12.47
N LEU A 373 0.44 18.42 13.54
CA LEU A 373 -0.17 19.68 13.91
C LEU A 373 0.71 20.82 13.39
N VAL A 374 0.12 21.68 12.59
CA VAL A 374 0.85 22.77 11.93
C VAL A 374 0.22 24.12 12.28
N ARG A 375 0.89 24.93 13.08
CA ARG A 375 0.53 26.32 13.33
C ARG A 375 1.35 27.22 12.42
N SER A 376 0.67 27.99 11.59
CA SER A 376 1.32 29.03 10.77
C SER A 376 0.33 30.17 10.53
N ASP A 377 0.81 31.42 10.54
CA ASP A 377 -0.07 32.56 10.27
C ASP A 377 -0.37 32.62 8.78
N ILE A 378 -1.62 32.31 8.41
CA ILE A 378 -2.06 32.24 7.01
C ILE A 378 -3.37 33.00 6.87
N ARG A 379 -3.39 33.95 5.95
CA ARG A 379 -4.55 34.78 5.64
C ARG A 379 -5.17 34.32 4.33
N LEU A 380 -6.49 34.19 4.33
CA LEU A 380 -7.27 33.88 3.14
C LEU A 380 -8.34 34.96 2.97
N ALA A 381 -8.36 35.63 1.83
CA ALA A 381 -9.37 36.65 1.51
C ALA A 381 -10.60 36.04 0.80
N ALA A 382 -10.43 34.98 0.04
CA ALA A 382 -11.50 34.21 -0.58
C ALA A 382 -12.22 33.34 0.47
N LYS A 383 -13.55 33.27 0.40
CA LYS A 383 -14.34 32.42 1.30
C LYS A 383 -15.05 31.29 0.58
N ASN A 384 -15.75 31.60 -0.50
CA ASN A 384 -16.57 30.64 -1.23
C ASN A 384 -15.73 30.06 -2.38
N ILE A 385 -15.38 28.79 -2.29
CA ILE A 385 -14.54 28.10 -3.27
C ILE A 385 -15.35 27.02 -3.99
N GLY A 386 -15.43 27.11 -5.31
CA GLY A 386 -15.90 26.02 -6.15
C GLY A 386 -14.73 25.08 -6.48
N TYR A 387 -14.88 23.79 -6.24
CA TYR A 387 -13.83 22.81 -6.52
C TYR A 387 -14.33 21.76 -7.51
N VAL A 388 -13.66 21.64 -8.64
CA VAL A 388 -13.94 20.60 -9.65
C VAL A 388 -12.99 19.43 -9.42
N MET A 389 -13.46 18.38 -8.77
CA MET A 389 -12.68 17.20 -8.52
C MET A 389 -12.25 16.53 -9.84
N GLY A 390 -10.98 16.20 -9.96
CA GLY A 390 -10.41 15.49 -11.09
C GLY A 390 -10.22 13.99 -10.81
N ALA A 391 -8.98 13.52 -10.82
CA ALA A 391 -8.63 12.11 -10.56
C ALA A 391 -8.79 11.68 -9.09
N GLY A 392 -9.03 12.63 -8.20
CA GLY A 392 -9.14 12.44 -6.75
C GLY A 392 -7.94 13.03 -6.01
N ASP A 393 -8.22 13.87 -5.03
CA ASP A 393 -7.24 14.50 -4.15
C ASP A 393 -7.91 14.94 -2.83
N GLU A 394 -7.12 15.33 -1.84
CA GLU A 394 -7.57 15.78 -0.52
C GLU A 394 -7.51 17.31 -0.35
N GLU A 395 -7.27 18.05 -1.40
CA GLU A 395 -7.19 19.52 -1.34
C GLU A 395 -8.46 20.20 -0.84
N PRO A 396 -9.69 19.74 -1.19
CA PRO A 396 -10.90 20.38 -0.66
C PRO A 396 -10.91 20.42 0.87
N GLU A 397 -10.42 19.36 1.53
CA GLU A 397 -10.33 19.33 2.98
C GLU A 397 -9.23 20.27 3.50
N ALA A 398 -8.09 20.30 2.83
CA ALA A 398 -7.01 21.23 3.15
C ALA A 398 -7.49 22.70 3.06
N LEU A 399 -8.29 23.05 2.04
CA LEU A 399 -8.86 24.39 1.90
C LEU A 399 -9.88 24.72 3.00
N ARG A 400 -10.71 23.74 3.43
CA ARG A 400 -11.60 23.91 4.56
C ARG A 400 -10.83 24.19 5.86
N GLN A 401 -9.65 23.61 6.01
CA GLN A 401 -8.78 23.91 7.14
C GLN A 401 -8.25 25.35 7.13
N LEU A 402 -8.19 26.03 5.98
CA LEU A 402 -7.93 27.49 5.91
C LEU A 402 -9.13 28.33 6.31
N GLY A 403 -10.30 27.73 6.45
CA GLY A 403 -11.56 28.44 6.75
C GLY A 403 -12.37 28.81 5.50
N ALA A 404 -12.09 28.17 4.36
CA ALA A 404 -12.92 28.32 3.16
C ALA A 404 -14.17 27.45 3.20
N ASP A 405 -15.26 27.94 2.64
CA ASP A 405 -16.45 27.18 2.31
C ASP A 405 -16.27 26.53 0.93
N VAL A 406 -15.97 25.24 0.91
CA VAL A 406 -15.64 24.51 -0.32
C VAL A 406 -16.82 23.68 -0.80
N VAL A 407 -17.30 23.95 -2.01
CA VAL A 407 -18.36 23.22 -2.70
C VAL A 407 -17.75 22.40 -3.84
N LEU A 408 -17.95 21.07 -3.79
CA LEU A 408 -17.57 20.21 -4.90
C LEU A 408 -18.58 20.38 -6.05
N LEU A 409 -18.08 20.79 -7.23
CA LEU A 409 -18.91 21.08 -8.39
C LEU A 409 -19.16 19.79 -9.20
N SER A 410 -20.43 19.39 -9.26
CA SER A 410 -20.91 18.30 -10.12
C SER A 410 -20.98 18.74 -11.59
N ALA A 411 -21.26 17.81 -12.49
CA ALA A 411 -21.49 18.13 -13.91
C ALA A 411 -22.70 19.04 -14.11
N ASP A 412 -23.75 18.87 -13.30
CA ASP A 412 -24.93 19.76 -13.32
C ASP A 412 -24.61 21.16 -12.79
N ASP A 413 -23.78 21.29 -11.76
CA ASP A 413 -23.32 22.58 -11.27
C ASP A 413 -22.50 23.30 -12.33
N MET A 414 -21.59 22.59 -13.00
CA MET A 414 -20.80 23.16 -14.08
C MET A 414 -21.65 23.68 -15.24
N ALA A 415 -22.77 23.03 -15.52
CA ALA A 415 -23.66 23.42 -16.60
C ALA A 415 -24.66 24.53 -16.24
N ARG A 416 -25.08 24.63 -14.97
CA ARG A 416 -26.29 25.39 -14.60
C ARG A 416 -26.14 26.33 -13.42
N CYS A 417 -25.20 26.09 -12.48
CA CYS A 417 -25.15 26.94 -11.29
C CYS A 417 -24.58 28.33 -11.62
N ASP A 418 -24.94 29.29 -10.80
CA ASP A 418 -24.32 30.63 -10.84
C ASP A 418 -22.88 30.49 -10.32
N LEU A 419 -21.90 30.66 -11.23
CA LEU A 419 -20.47 30.58 -10.88
C LEU A 419 -19.97 31.86 -10.20
N GLU A 420 -20.65 33.01 -10.37
CA GLU A 420 -20.24 34.28 -9.77
C GLU A 420 -20.38 34.32 -8.23
N ARG A 421 -21.09 33.34 -7.66
CA ARG A 421 -21.15 33.15 -6.20
C ARG A 421 -19.83 32.69 -5.56
N PHE A 422 -18.90 32.17 -6.36
CA PHE A 422 -17.60 31.73 -5.88
C PHE A 422 -16.56 32.84 -6.01
N ASP A 423 -15.75 33.02 -4.97
CA ASP A 423 -14.61 33.93 -4.99
C ASP A 423 -13.47 33.36 -5.87
N ALA A 424 -13.31 32.02 -5.83
CA ALA A 424 -12.41 31.31 -6.70
C ALA A 424 -12.99 29.94 -7.09
N ILE A 425 -12.65 29.47 -8.29
CA ILE A 425 -12.89 28.11 -8.74
C ILE A 425 -11.54 27.43 -8.94
N VAL A 426 -11.41 26.21 -8.42
CA VAL A 426 -10.21 25.37 -8.53
C VAL A 426 -10.55 24.13 -9.32
N THR A 427 -9.74 23.79 -10.32
CA THR A 427 -9.79 22.47 -10.95
C THR A 427 -8.69 21.60 -10.35
N GLY A 428 -9.10 20.49 -9.74
CA GLY A 428 -8.19 19.55 -9.07
C GLY A 428 -7.31 18.77 -10.03
N VAL A 429 -6.51 17.89 -9.47
CA VAL A 429 -5.53 17.09 -10.21
C VAL A 429 -6.17 16.37 -11.40
N ARG A 430 -5.61 16.61 -12.61
CA ARG A 430 -6.05 15.98 -13.86
C ARG A 430 -7.52 16.20 -14.22
N ALA A 431 -8.15 17.27 -13.73
CA ALA A 431 -9.57 17.49 -13.95
C ALA A 431 -9.91 17.61 -15.45
N TYR A 432 -9.11 18.29 -16.25
CA TYR A 432 -9.32 18.36 -17.70
C TYR A 432 -9.12 17.02 -18.41
N ASN A 433 -8.28 16.13 -17.88
CA ASN A 433 -8.13 14.79 -18.43
C ASN A 433 -9.36 13.91 -18.15
N THR A 434 -9.94 14.01 -16.95
CA THR A 434 -10.95 13.06 -16.45
C THR A 434 -12.40 13.55 -16.55
N ARG A 435 -12.63 14.87 -16.74
CA ARG A 435 -13.95 15.52 -16.70
C ARG A 435 -14.36 16.11 -18.06
N PRO A 436 -15.09 15.36 -18.89
CA PRO A 436 -15.63 15.88 -20.15
C PRO A 436 -16.57 17.07 -19.99
N ASP A 437 -17.35 17.09 -18.92
CA ASP A 437 -18.25 18.20 -18.56
C ASP A 437 -17.51 19.50 -18.25
N LEU A 438 -16.33 19.44 -17.62
CA LEU A 438 -15.46 20.59 -17.41
C LEU A 438 -15.04 21.21 -18.75
N ARG A 439 -14.56 20.38 -19.69
CA ARG A 439 -14.17 20.84 -21.03
C ARG A 439 -15.33 21.43 -21.81
N ALA A 440 -16.51 20.81 -21.70
CA ALA A 440 -17.72 21.29 -22.39
C ALA A 440 -18.22 22.65 -21.87
N ASN A 441 -17.86 23.02 -20.63
CA ASN A 441 -18.24 24.27 -19.99
C ASN A 441 -17.07 25.27 -19.89
N GLN A 442 -16.02 25.10 -20.67
CA GLN A 442 -14.83 25.99 -20.64
C GLN A 442 -15.17 27.45 -20.90
N GLU A 443 -16.06 27.74 -21.84
CA GLU A 443 -16.50 29.10 -22.14
C GLU A 443 -17.15 29.78 -20.92
N ARG A 444 -17.98 29.05 -20.16
CA ARG A 444 -18.59 29.58 -18.93
C ARG A 444 -17.56 29.89 -17.85
N LEU A 445 -16.53 29.06 -17.73
CA LEU A 445 -15.43 29.32 -16.78
C LEU A 445 -14.64 30.56 -17.20
N LEU A 446 -14.37 30.73 -18.49
CA LEU A 446 -13.69 31.91 -18.98
C LEU A 446 -14.55 33.19 -18.87
N GLU A 447 -15.87 33.08 -19.05
CA GLU A 447 -16.81 34.18 -18.79
C GLU A 447 -16.81 34.54 -17.30
N TYR A 448 -16.85 33.57 -16.39
CA TYR A 448 -16.69 33.77 -14.95
C TYR A 448 -15.40 34.56 -14.62
N VAL A 449 -14.27 34.17 -15.21
CA VAL A 449 -13.01 34.90 -15.04
C VAL A 449 -13.12 36.31 -15.61
N ASN A 450 -13.66 36.46 -16.83
CA ASN A 450 -13.82 37.78 -17.47
C ASN A 450 -14.66 38.73 -16.62
N ASN A 451 -15.64 38.23 -15.87
CA ASN A 451 -16.52 39.01 -15.01
C ASN A 451 -15.90 39.33 -13.62
N GLY A 452 -14.73 38.80 -13.28
CA GLY A 452 -14.00 39.13 -12.07
C GLY A 452 -13.66 37.96 -11.16
N GLY A 453 -14.02 36.71 -11.55
CA GLY A 453 -13.70 35.49 -10.80
C GLY A 453 -12.22 35.11 -10.88
N THR A 454 -11.79 34.26 -9.98
CA THR A 454 -10.46 33.65 -9.98
C THR A 454 -10.56 32.20 -10.39
N LEU A 455 -9.82 31.77 -11.41
CA LEU A 455 -9.73 30.36 -11.82
C LEU A 455 -8.31 29.85 -11.63
N VAL A 456 -8.16 28.82 -10.80
CA VAL A 456 -6.89 28.11 -10.58
C VAL A 456 -6.97 26.75 -11.26
N VAL A 457 -6.18 26.57 -12.32
CA VAL A 457 -6.09 25.31 -13.06
C VAL A 457 -4.82 24.59 -12.65
N GLN A 458 -5.00 23.45 -12.05
CA GLN A 458 -3.91 22.66 -11.57
C GLN A 458 -3.39 21.66 -12.62
N TYR A 459 -2.39 20.93 -12.23
CA TYR A 459 -1.72 19.83 -12.88
C TYR A 459 -2.64 18.97 -13.77
N ASN A 460 -2.26 18.86 -15.04
CA ASN A 460 -2.85 17.95 -16.03
C ASN A 460 -1.74 17.23 -16.78
N VAL A 461 -2.00 16.02 -17.29
CA VAL A 461 -1.00 15.21 -17.97
C VAL A 461 -1.17 15.30 -19.49
N LEU A 462 -0.05 15.22 -20.22
CA LEU A 462 -0.06 14.90 -21.64
C LEU A 462 -0.32 13.39 -21.77
N GLU A 463 -1.54 13.06 -22.10
CA GLU A 463 -1.89 11.68 -22.36
C GLU A 463 -1.33 11.20 -23.71
N GLY A 464 -0.62 10.11 -23.73
CA GLY A 464 0.11 9.54 -24.87
C GLY A 464 1.09 8.47 -24.43
N GLY A 465 1.03 8.03 -23.15
CA GLY A 465 1.79 6.93 -22.59
C GLY A 465 1.09 5.57 -22.75
N PHE A 466 1.49 4.59 -21.96
CA PHE A 466 0.97 3.21 -21.97
C PHE A 466 -0.55 3.06 -21.86
N ALA A 467 -1.29 4.10 -21.50
CA ALA A 467 -2.75 4.11 -21.32
C ALA A 467 -3.54 4.75 -22.48
N GLY A 468 -2.89 5.25 -23.54
CA GLY A 468 -3.58 5.71 -24.77
C GLY A 468 -4.51 6.91 -24.59
N GLY A 469 -4.11 7.94 -23.84
CA GLY A 469 -4.91 9.14 -23.64
C GLY A 469 -4.90 10.12 -24.83
N ASP A 470 -5.89 11.00 -24.88
CA ASP A 470 -6.11 11.98 -25.94
C ASP A 470 -5.49 13.35 -25.56
N PRO A 471 -4.40 13.80 -26.23
CA PRO A 471 -3.80 15.11 -25.98
C PRO A 471 -4.74 16.30 -26.15
N SER A 472 -5.84 16.12 -26.90
CA SER A 472 -6.83 17.19 -27.10
C SER A 472 -7.54 17.59 -25.80
N THR A 473 -7.51 16.75 -24.76
CA THR A 473 -8.15 17.02 -23.46
C THR A 473 -7.57 18.27 -22.77
N VAL A 474 -6.33 18.63 -23.07
CA VAL A 474 -5.61 19.76 -22.46
C VAL A 474 -5.27 20.87 -23.46
N ALA A 475 -5.88 20.86 -24.65
CA ALA A 475 -5.57 21.82 -25.71
C ALA A 475 -6.07 23.25 -25.40
N ASN A 476 -7.19 23.38 -24.68
CA ASN A 476 -7.87 24.67 -24.43
C ASN A 476 -8.21 24.82 -22.94
N ILE A 477 -7.20 24.82 -22.09
CA ILE A 477 -7.38 24.92 -20.62
C ILE A 477 -7.33 26.35 -20.09
N GLY A 478 -6.92 27.30 -20.90
CA GLY A 478 -6.74 28.70 -20.49
C GLY A 478 -7.39 29.73 -21.43
N PRO A 479 -7.43 31.01 -21.04
CA PRO A 479 -7.98 32.10 -21.86
C PRO A 479 -7.13 32.41 -23.10
N TYR A 480 -5.86 32.09 -23.09
CA TYR A 480 -4.92 32.20 -24.18
C TYR A 480 -4.21 30.87 -24.43
N PRO A 481 -3.56 30.65 -25.58
CA PRO A 481 -2.84 29.44 -25.88
C PRO A 481 -1.79 29.08 -24.81
N ILE A 482 -1.87 27.86 -24.35
CA ILE A 482 -0.91 27.23 -23.42
C ILE A 482 -0.70 25.78 -23.84
N LYS A 483 0.54 25.33 -23.86
CA LYS A 483 0.90 23.96 -24.23
C LYS A 483 1.56 23.25 -23.05
N ILE A 484 0.93 22.22 -22.57
CA ILE A 484 1.48 21.36 -21.52
C ILE A 484 2.67 20.59 -22.08
N GLY A 485 3.78 20.59 -21.36
CA GLY A 485 4.99 19.85 -21.65
C GLY A 485 5.13 18.59 -20.83
N ARG A 486 6.36 18.05 -20.81
CA ARG A 486 6.76 16.90 -19.97
C ARG A 486 7.86 17.28 -18.98
N ASP A 487 8.18 18.55 -18.91
CA ASP A 487 9.17 19.08 -17.98
C ASP A 487 8.67 18.89 -16.54
N ARG A 488 9.57 18.61 -15.63
CA ARG A 488 9.31 18.31 -14.23
C ARG A 488 10.46 18.82 -13.37
N VAL A 489 10.20 18.92 -12.07
CA VAL A 489 11.20 19.11 -11.02
C VAL A 489 10.90 18.09 -9.92
N THR A 490 11.78 17.11 -9.78
CA THR A 490 11.57 15.94 -8.92
C THR A 490 12.27 16.04 -7.57
N VAL A 491 13.23 16.94 -7.44
CA VAL A 491 13.91 17.20 -6.16
C VAL A 491 13.06 18.18 -5.36
N GLU A 492 12.53 17.75 -4.25
CA GLU A 492 11.65 18.54 -3.38
C GLU A 492 12.34 19.75 -2.73
N GLU A 493 13.66 19.72 -2.59
CA GLU A 493 14.47 20.85 -2.10
C GLU A 493 15.00 21.75 -3.23
N ALA A 494 14.67 21.46 -4.48
CA ALA A 494 15.14 22.31 -5.60
C ALA A 494 14.77 23.78 -5.36
N PRO A 495 15.68 24.73 -5.56
CA PRO A 495 15.41 26.14 -5.33
C PRO A 495 14.30 26.64 -6.25
N VAL A 496 13.44 27.50 -5.71
CA VAL A 496 12.38 28.18 -6.46
C VAL A 496 12.57 29.67 -6.33
N GLU A 497 12.79 30.34 -7.46
CA GLU A 497 13.05 31.77 -7.51
C GLU A 497 11.84 32.51 -8.10
N PRO A 498 11.34 33.60 -7.46
CA PRO A 498 10.29 34.43 -8.04
C PRO A 498 10.85 35.22 -9.22
N LEU A 499 10.12 35.25 -10.33
CA LEU A 499 10.49 35.98 -11.56
C LEU A 499 9.84 37.35 -11.65
N VAL A 500 8.82 37.61 -10.85
CA VAL A 500 8.00 38.81 -10.90
C VAL A 500 7.78 39.39 -9.52
N ASN A 501 7.56 40.71 -9.46
CA ASN A 501 7.18 41.39 -8.23
C ASN A 501 5.77 41.96 -8.41
N ILE A 502 4.75 41.18 -8.11
CA ILE A 502 3.34 41.55 -8.31
C ILE A 502 2.53 41.30 -7.01
N PRO A 503 1.40 42.01 -6.83
CA PRO A 503 0.58 41.86 -5.61
C PRO A 503 0.24 40.43 -5.23
N LEU A 504 0.07 39.53 -6.21
CA LEU A 504 -0.22 38.14 -6.00
C LEU A 504 0.81 37.38 -5.12
N LEU A 505 2.08 37.81 -5.15
CA LEU A 505 3.15 37.22 -4.32
C LEU A 505 3.29 37.90 -2.96
N HIS A 506 2.54 38.97 -2.68
CA HIS A 506 2.65 39.78 -1.45
C HIS A 506 1.35 39.82 -0.65
N LYS A 507 0.20 39.46 -1.24
CA LYS A 507 -1.11 39.59 -0.59
C LYS A 507 -1.99 38.37 -0.84
N PRO A 508 -2.74 37.94 0.17
CA PRO A 508 -2.78 38.44 1.55
C PRO A 508 -1.58 38.02 2.41
N ASN A 509 -0.70 37.13 1.86
CA ASN A 509 0.51 36.65 2.52
C ASN A 509 1.75 37.08 1.76
N GLU A 510 2.81 37.46 2.45
CA GLU A 510 4.13 37.67 1.85
C GLU A 510 4.78 36.35 1.50
N ILE A 511 5.06 36.10 0.22
CA ILE A 511 5.69 34.86 -0.26
C ILE A 511 7.19 35.06 -0.36
N THR A 512 7.95 34.14 0.21
CA THR A 512 9.41 34.16 0.26
C THR A 512 9.97 32.82 -0.17
N ALA A 513 11.28 32.72 -0.35
CA ALA A 513 11.94 31.43 -0.64
C ALA A 513 11.65 30.36 0.44
N LYS A 514 11.41 30.77 1.70
CA LYS A 514 11.08 29.84 2.80
C LYS A 514 9.74 29.12 2.63
N ASP A 515 8.84 29.64 1.79
CA ASP A 515 7.55 29.02 1.52
C ASP A 515 7.68 27.77 0.65
N PHE A 516 8.87 27.53 0.11
CA PHE A 516 9.22 26.31 -0.60
C PHE A 516 10.03 25.32 0.25
N ASP A 517 10.27 25.61 1.53
CA ASP A 517 10.94 24.68 2.45
C ASP A 517 9.98 23.58 2.92
N GLY A 518 10.52 22.35 3.09
CA GLY A 518 9.79 21.23 3.64
C GLY A 518 8.68 20.66 2.74
N TRP A 519 8.76 20.91 1.45
CA TRP A 519 7.94 20.25 0.46
C TRP A 519 8.22 18.76 0.45
N VAL A 520 7.28 17.98 -0.03
CA VAL A 520 7.35 16.52 -0.02
C VAL A 520 7.33 15.97 -1.44
N GLN A 521 8.21 15.03 -1.71
CA GLN A 521 8.27 14.19 -2.88
C GLN A 521 8.75 14.89 -4.17
N GLU A 522 8.20 16.07 -4.55
CA GLU A 522 8.55 16.75 -5.81
C GLU A 522 8.05 18.19 -5.82
N ARG A 523 8.63 19.04 -6.67
CA ARG A 523 8.08 20.39 -6.93
C ARG A 523 6.87 20.34 -7.85
N GLY A 524 6.93 19.58 -8.94
CA GLY A 524 5.83 19.47 -9.87
C GLY A 524 6.17 18.75 -11.17
N LEU A 525 5.13 18.48 -11.96
CA LEU A 525 5.16 17.66 -13.16
C LEU A 525 4.36 18.31 -14.29
N TYR A 526 4.75 18.03 -15.54
CA TYR A 526 4.05 18.50 -16.75
C TYR A 526 3.94 20.02 -16.83
N PHE A 527 5.06 20.70 -16.61
CA PHE A 527 5.15 22.15 -16.77
C PHE A 527 4.77 22.59 -18.19
N ALA A 528 4.20 23.77 -18.33
CA ALA A 528 3.96 24.35 -19.64
C ALA A 528 5.28 24.52 -20.39
N SER A 529 5.33 24.05 -21.65
CA SER A 529 6.49 24.17 -22.52
C SER A 529 6.46 25.42 -23.40
N GLU A 530 5.26 25.90 -23.73
CA GLU A 530 5.00 27.08 -24.55
C GLU A 530 3.74 27.76 -24.02
N TRP A 531 3.71 29.09 -24.06
CA TRP A 531 2.55 29.88 -23.66
C TRP A 531 2.50 31.23 -24.37
N ASP A 532 1.30 31.79 -24.47
CA ASP A 532 1.06 33.11 -25.05
C ASP A 532 1.70 34.22 -24.18
N PRO A 533 2.23 35.33 -24.76
CA PRO A 533 2.86 36.42 -24.02
C PRO A 533 1.98 37.12 -22.97
N HIS A 534 0.68 36.95 -22.98
CA HIS A 534 -0.20 37.46 -21.92
C HIS A 534 0.03 36.75 -20.58
N TYR A 535 0.60 35.56 -20.58
CA TYR A 535 0.95 34.87 -19.34
C TYR A 535 2.28 35.33 -18.77
N GLN A 536 2.31 35.59 -17.48
CA GLN A 536 3.52 35.88 -16.72
C GLN A 536 3.93 34.61 -15.95
N PRO A 537 5.11 34.04 -16.18
CA PRO A 537 5.64 32.99 -15.32
C PRO A 537 5.99 33.58 -13.96
N LEU A 538 5.52 32.91 -12.88
CA LEU A 538 5.73 33.45 -11.53
C LEU A 538 7.05 33.00 -10.92
N PHE A 539 7.47 31.77 -11.23
CA PHE A 539 8.62 31.11 -10.61
C PHE A 539 9.52 30.45 -11.64
N GLU A 540 10.81 30.35 -11.29
CA GLU A 540 11.79 29.53 -11.98
C GLU A 540 12.32 28.47 -11.01
N THR A 541 12.43 27.22 -11.47
CA THR A 541 12.97 26.11 -10.68
C THR A 541 13.52 25.02 -11.60
N HIS A 542 14.43 24.19 -11.14
CA HIS A 542 14.99 23.06 -11.90
C HIS A 542 15.64 22.04 -10.97
N ASP A 543 15.73 20.81 -11.41
CA ASP A 543 16.55 19.80 -10.74
C ASP A 543 18.05 20.13 -10.86
N PRO A 544 18.90 19.73 -9.91
CA PRO A 544 20.34 20.01 -9.95
C PRO A 544 20.99 19.57 -11.26
N GLY A 545 21.65 20.53 -11.95
CA GLY A 545 22.33 20.28 -13.22
C GLY A 545 21.42 20.31 -14.46
N GLU A 546 20.13 20.56 -14.30
CA GLU A 546 19.18 20.76 -15.41
C GLU A 546 18.99 22.26 -15.75
N LYS A 547 18.31 22.54 -16.88
CA LYS A 547 18.01 23.92 -17.29
C LYS A 547 16.89 24.49 -16.43
N PRO A 548 16.89 25.81 -16.19
CA PRO A 548 15.79 26.50 -15.52
C PRO A 548 14.47 26.35 -16.28
N LEU A 549 13.40 26.01 -15.54
CA LEU A 549 12.04 25.84 -16.02
C LEU A 549 11.15 26.94 -15.44
N ARG A 550 10.34 27.56 -16.30
CA ARG A 550 9.48 28.71 -15.94
C ARG A 550 7.99 28.42 -16.09
N GLY A 551 7.64 27.31 -16.70
CA GLY A 551 6.26 26.93 -17.01
C GLY A 551 5.51 26.26 -15.87
N GLY A 552 6.08 26.20 -14.66
CA GLY A 552 5.47 25.55 -13.48
C GLY A 552 4.27 26.29 -12.92
N THR A 553 4.28 27.63 -13.00
CA THR A 553 3.13 28.47 -12.60
C THR A 553 3.06 29.70 -13.49
N LEU A 554 1.91 29.89 -14.15
CA LEU A 554 1.63 30.96 -15.07
C LEU A 554 0.40 31.75 -14.59
N TYR A 555 0.50 33.07 -14.61
CA TYR A 555 -0.57 33.99 -14.21
C TYR A 555 -0.94 34.92 -15.36
N THR A 556 -2.21 35.23 -15.52
CA THR A 556 -2.70 36.29 -16.41
C THR A 556 -3.98 36.91 -15.88
N ARG A 557 -4.18 38.17 -16.24
CA ARG A 557 -5.48 38.84 -16.15
C ARG A 557 -6.31 38.51 -17.38
N TYR A 558 -7.58 38.19 -17.16
CA TYR A 558 -8.54 38.02 -18.25
C TYR A 558 -9.83 38.78 -17.91
N GLY A 559 -10.13 39.85 -18.64
CA GLY A 559 -11.15 40.79 -18.27
C GLY A 559 -10.88 41.42 -16.89
N LYS A 560 -11.81 41.25 -15.95
CA LYS A 560 -11.68 41.76 -14.58
C LYS A 560 -11.09 40.72 -13.60
N GLY A 561 -11.01 39.47 -14.00
CA GLY A 561 -10.60 38.37 -13.13
C GLY A 561 -9.15 37.93 -13.31
N ALA A 562 -8.81 36.83 -12.62
CA ALA A 562 -7.49 36.24 -12.59
C ALA A 562 -7.54 34.79 -13.05
N TYR A 563 -6.60 34.39 -13.89
CA TYR A 563 -6.39 32.99 -14.29
C TYR A 563 -4.98 32.56 -13.88
N ILE A 564 -4.90 31.42 -13.22
CA ILE A 564 -3.64 30.82 -12.76
C ILE A 564 -3.60 29.39 -13.26
N PHE A 565 -2.57 29.05 -14.04
CA PHE A 565 -2.18 27.69 -14.31
C PHE A 565 -1.02 27.31 -13.38
N THR A 566 -1.10 26.15 -12.74
CA THR A 566 -0.03 25.67 -11.87
C THR A 566 0.14 24.16 -11.99
N ALA A 567 1.35 23.72 -12.26
CA ALA A 567 1.75 22.32 -12.35
C ALA A 567 2.58 21.88 -11.14
N PHE A 568 2.67 22.71 -10.11
CA PHE A 568 3.23 22.33 -8.82
C PHE A 568 2.33 21.31 -8.10
N SER A 569 2.93 20.48 -7.24
CA SER A 569 2.28 19.32 -6.62
C SER A 569 1.45 19.68 -5.37
N TRP A 570 0.55 20.68 -5.48
CA TRP A 570 -0.29 21.14 -4.36
C TRP A 570 -1.07 20.00 -3.69
N PHE A 571 -1.52 19.03 -4.47
CA PHE A 571 -2.24 17.84 -4.02
C PHE A 571 -1.42 16.93 -3.08
N ARG A 572 -0.10 17.14 -2.99
CA ARG A 572 0.80 16.50 -2.04
C ARG A 572 1.09 17.43 -0.86
N GLU A 573 1.42 18.67 -1.16
CA GLU A 573 1.89 19.65 -0.19
C GLU A 573 0.82 20.09 0.81
N LEU A 574 -0.41 20.30 0.31
CA LEU A 574 -1.51 20.75 1.16
C LEU A 574 -1.92 19.66 2.15
N PRO A 575 -2.19 18.39 1.76
CA PRO A 575 -2.47 17.32 2.71
C PRO A 575 -1.32 17.00 3.67
N ALA A 576 -0.06 17.20 3.25
CA ALA A 576 1.12 17.04 4.11
C ALA A 576 1.33 18.19 5.11
N GLY A 577 0.49 19.23 5.06
CA GLY A 577 0.56 20.36 5.98
C GLY A 577 1.81 21.23 5.78
N VAL A 578 2.24 21.48 4.53
CA VAL A 578 3.37 22.36 4.22
C VAL A 578 2.93 23.82 4.32
N PRO A 579 3.38 24.60 5.33
CA PRO A 579 2.84 25.93 5.59
C PRO A 579 2.99 26.91 4.43
N GLY A 580 4.15 26.86 3.76
CA GLY A 580 4.41 27.72 2.61
C GLY A 580 3.51 27.44 1.42
N ALA A 581 3.23 26.16 1.16
CA ALA A 581 2.28 25.77 0.13
C ALA A 581 0.88 26.34 0.40
N TYR A 582 0.43 26.28 1.63
CA TYR A 582 -0.85 26.88 2.05
C TYR A 582 -0.85 28.41 1.87
N ARG A 583 0.25 29.13 2.18
CA ARG A 583 0.33 30.58 1.97
C ARG A 583 0.27 30.96 0.49
N ILE A 584 1.04 30.26 -0.36
CA ILE A 584 1.04 30.51 -1.81
C ILE A 584 -0.36 30.22 -2.39
N PHE A 585 -0.95 29.07 -2.04
CA PHE A 585 -2.25 28.70 -2.57
C PHE A 585 -3.37 29.62 -2.07
N ALA A 586 -3.32 30.10 -0.82
CA ALA A 586 -4.22 31.14 -0.30
C ALA A 586 -4.13 32.45 -1.07
N ASN A 587 -2.93 32.83 -1.51
CA ASN A 587 -2.75 34.00 -2.39
C ASN A 587 -3.39 33.76 -3.76
N PHE A 588 -3.21 32.58 -4.35
CA PHE A 588 -3.85 32.22 -5.63
C PHE A 588 -5.37 32.32 -5.54
N LEU A 589 -5.97 31.75 -4.51
CA LEU A 589 -7.41 31.82 -4.29
C LEU A 589 -7.91 33.25 -4.07
N SER A 590 -7.06 34.11 -3.51
CA SER A 590 -7.39 35.49 -3.15
C SER A 590 -7.09 36.49 -4.26
N ALA A 591 -6.61 36.09 -5.44
CA ALA A 591 -6.13 36.96 -6.50
C ALA A 591 -7.14 38.04 -6.94
N GLY A 592 -8.43 37.67 -7.02
CA GLY A 592 -9.49 38.63 -7.37
C GLY A 592 -9.97 39.54 -6.23
N LYS A 593 -9.45 39.40 -5.00
CA LYS A 593 -9.89 40.14 -3.80
C LYS A 593 -8.82 41.08 -3.22
N THR A 594 -7.58 40.93 -3.65
CA THR A 594 -6.42 41.58 -2.99
C THR A 594 -5.70 42.63 -3.85
N GLU A 595 -6.22 42.97 -5.01
CA GLU A 595 -5.69 43.99 -5.90
C GLU A 595 -6.12 45.41 -5.53
#